data_3297708186d19fe8ab2aab9706fffdf6
#
_entry.id   3297708186d19fe8ab2aab9706fffdf6
#
_cell.length_a   1.000
_cell.length_b   1.000
_cell.length_c   1.000
_cell.angle_alpha   90.00
_cell.angle_beta   90.00
_cell.angle_gamma   90.00
#
_symmetry.space_group_name_H-M   'P 1'
#
loop_
_entity.id
_entity.type
_entity.pdbx_description
1 polymer ?
#
loop_
_entity_poly.entity_id
_entity_poly.type
_entity_poly.pdbx_seq_one_letter_code
_entity_poly.pdbx_strand_id
1 'polypeptide(L)'
;MVEEATDAAFTDADIVLGAAENDIARRFAPAIKATGAVFIDNSSAFRMDEDVPLVVPEINPEDALHHHGIIANPNCSTIITVVAVAALRRLSPITSMVAATYQAVSGAGAGGPVELEAEVEALYKGEPVQPHIFPYQIAYNLIPKIGSPSYEDYTSEE
;
A
#
# COMPACT_ATOMS: atom_id res chain seq x y z
N MET A 1 -19.18 -5.43 14.78
CA MET A 1 -20.14 -5.50 13.65
C MET A 1 -19.46 -4.77 12.52
N VAL A 2 -19.57 -5.25 11.29
CA VAL A 2 -19.06 -4.54 10.11
C VAL A 2 -20.18 -3.69 9.56
N GLU A 3 -19.92 -2.41 9.30
CA GLU A 3 -20.88 -1.44 8.81
C GLU A 3 -20.37 -0.81 7.52
N GLU A 4 -21.27 -0.31 6.70
CA GLU A 4 -20.89 0.43 5.50
C GLU A 4 -20.23 1.75 5.89
N ALA A 5 -19.10 2.07 5.26
CA ALA A 5 -18.42 3.34 5.46
C ALA A 5 -19.24 4.48 4.84
N THR A 6 -19.66 5.41 5.67
CA THR A 6 -20.33 6.65 5.27
C THR A 6 -19.62 7.83 5.92
N ASP A 7 -19.87 9.05 5.45
CA ASP A 7 -19.22 10.24 6.04
C ASP A 7 -19.56 10.40 7.53
N ALA A 8 -20.76 9.94 7.94
CA ALA A 8 -21.19 9.97 9.35
C ALA A 8 -20.49 8.91 10.22
N ALA A 9 -19.94 7.86 9.64
CA ALA A 9 -19.32 6.78 10.40
C ALA A 9 -18.04 7.21 11.15
N PHE A 10 -17.48 8.36 10.83
CA PHE A 10 -16.23 8.87 11.42
C PHE A 10 -16.45 9.89 12.53
N THR A 11 -17.70 10.26 12.86
CA THR A 11 -18.02 11.37 13.75
C THR A 11 -17.44 11.23 15.16
N ASP A 12 -17.39 10.00 15.67
CA ASP A 12 -16.93 9.70 17.04
C ASP A 12 -15.50 9.09 17.05
N ALA A 13 -14.78 9.16 15.93
CA ALA A 13 -13.43 8.62 15.84
C ALA A 13 -12.38 9.69 16.14
N ASP A 14 -11.38 9.34 16.95
CA ASP A 14 -10.16 10.15 17.13
C ASP A 14 -9.10 9.80 16.09
N ILE A 15 -9.03 8.51 15.70
CA ILE A 15 -8.09 7.98 14.73
C ILE A 15 -8.85 7.06 13.77
N VAL A 16 -8.61 7.22 12.48
CA VAL A 16 -9.13 6.34 11.43
C VAL A 16 -7.97 5.65 10.72
N LEU A 17 -7.98 4.33 10.69
CA LEU A 17 -7.01 3.53 9.94
C LEU A 17 -7.58 3.19 8.57
N GLY A 18 -7.01 3.73 7.50
CA GLY A 18 -7.37 3.45 6.11
C GLY A 18 -6.62 2.23 5.60
N ALA A 19 -7.38 1.24 5.12
CA ALA A 19 -6.86 0.05 4.46
C ALA A 19 -7.67 -0.29 3.19
N ALA A 20 -8.22 0.75 2.56
CA ALA A 20 -9.01 0.65 1.35
C ALA A 20 -8.21 1.14 0.12
N GLU A 21 -8.81 1.04 -1.06
CA GLU A 21 -8.23 1.53 -2.31
C GLU A 21 -8.08 3.07 -2.33
N ASN A 22 -7.21 3.57 -3.22
CA ASN A 22 -6.85 4.99 -3.31
C ASN A 22 -8.05 5.93 -3.48
N ASP A 23 -9.02 5.56 -4.29
CA ASP A 23 -10.24 6.34 -4.54
C ASP A 23 -11.12 6.44 -3.30
N ILE A 24 -11.22 5.36 -2.55
CA ILE A 24 -11.94 5.31 -1.27
C ILE A 24 -11.23 6.17 -0.22
N ALA A 25 -9.91 6.07 -0.12
CA ALA A 25 -9.11 6.89 0.78
C ALA A 25 -9.30 8.40 0.46
N ARG A 26 -9.16 8.78 -0.82
CA ARG A 26 -9.36 10.18 -1.25
C ARG A 26 -10.79 10.67 -1.03
N ARG A 27 -11.80 9.81 -1.21
CA ARG A 27 -13.20 10.16 -0.99
C ARG A 27 -13.48 10.49 0.47
N PHE A 28 -13.00 9.67 1.40
CA PHE A 28 -13.34 9.82 2.82
C PHE A 28 -12.41 10.76 3.60
N ALA A 29 -11.21 11.03 3.12
CA ALA A 29 -10.25 11.90 3.79
C ALA A 29 -10.83 13.28 4.19
N PRO A 30 -11.60 13.99 3.33
CA PRO A 30 -12.21 15.26 3.73
C PRO A 30 -13.21 15.13 4.89
N ALA A 31 -14.04 14.08 4.87
CA ALA A 31 -15.03 13.82 5.91
C ALA A 31 -14.34 13.46 7.25
N ILE A 32 -13.31 12.63 7.21
CA ILE A 32 -12.50 12.27 8.38
C ILE A 32 -11.81 13.51 8.97
N LYS A 33 -11.16 14.31 8.14
CA LYS A 33 -10.53 15.57 8.60
C LYS A 33 -11.52 16.53 9.23
N ALA A 34 -12.74 16.61 8.71
CA ALA A 34 -13.78 17.51 9.21
C ALA A 34 -14.24 17.16 10.62
N THR A 35 -14.08 15.91 11.09
CA THR A 35 -14.36 15.51 12.47
C THR A 35 -13.25 15.89 13.46
N GLY A 36 -12.05 16.23 12.96
CA GLY A 36 -10.85 16.41 13.75
C GLY A 36 -10.05 15.13 13.99
N ALA A 37 -10.51 14.00 13.47
CA ALA A 37 -9.79 12.74 13.54
C ALA A 37 -8.51 12.76 12.68
N VAL A 38 -7.52 11.96 13.08
CA VAL A 38 -6.32 11.70 12.30
C VAL A 38 -6.55 10.49 11.40
N PHE A 39 -6.37 10.68 10.10
CA PHE A 39 -6.46 9.62 9.12
C PHE A 39 -5.07 9.04 8.85
N ILE A 40 -4.83 7.79 9.22
CA ILE A 40 -3.60 7.05 8.92
C ILE A 40 -3.91 6.15 7.71
N ASP A 41 -3.36 6.52 6.55
CA ASP A 41 -3.67 5.86 5.28
C ASP A 41 -2.59 4.88 4.85
N ASN A 42 -2.98 3.63 4.59
CA ASN A 42 -2.08 2.58 4.06
C ASN A 42 -2.08 2.51 2.52
N SER A 43 -2.98 3.22 1.85
CA SER A 43 -2.97 3.28 0.39
C SER A 43 -1.82 4.13 -0.14
N SER A 44 -1.65 4.20 -1.44
CA SER A 44 -0.69 5.11 -2.06
C SER A 44 -1.25 6.50 -2.33
N ALA A 45 -2.51 6.78 -1.92
CA ALA A 45 -3.25 7.98 -2.30
C ALA A 45 -2.54 9.29 -1.94
N PHE A 46 -1.90 9.34 -0.77
CA PHE A 46 -1.34 10.58 -0.21
C PHE A 46 0.18 10.57 -0.05
N ARG A 47 0.87 9.50 -0.48
CA ARG A 47 2.31 9.33 -0.24
C ARG A 47 3.17 10.43 -0.87
N MET A 48 2.71 11.01 -1.97
CA MET A 48 3.44 12.05 -2.72
C MET A 48 2.88 13.47 -2.48
N ASP A 49 1.90 13.61 -1.59
CA ASP A 49 1.32 14.92 -1.26
C ASP A 49 2.26 15.65 -0.30
N GLU A 50 2.74 16.84 -0.68
CA GLU A 50 3.75 17.63 0.08
C GLU A 50 3.33 17.96 1.52
N ASP A 51 2.02 18.12 1.75
CA ASP A 51 1.44 18.46 3.06
C ASP A 51 1.12 17.22 3.93
N VAL A 52 1.43 16.01 3.44
CA VAL A 52 1.13 14.76 4.14
C VAL A 52 2.44 14.07 4.52
N PRO A 53 2.75 13.93 5.82
CA PRO A 53 3.96 13.23 6.22
C PRO A 53 3.87 11.74 5.90
N LEU A 54 4.95 11.22 5.32
CA LEU A 54 5.15 9.80 5.06
C LEU A 54 5.96 9.21 6.21
N VAL A 55 5.34 8.39 7.06
CA VAL A 55 5.90 8.03 8.37
C VAL A 55 6.13 6.53 8.52
N VAL A 56 7.34 6.20 8.99
CA VAL A 56 7.67 4.90 9.59
C VAL A 56 8.12 5.19 11.02
N PRO A 57 7.38 4.81 12.07
CA PRO A 57 7.65 5.23 13.45
C PRO A 57 9.05 4.89 13.96
N GLU A 58 9.66 3.81 13.49
CA GLU A 58 11.02 3.41 13.85
C GLU A 58 12.11 4.26 13.18
N ILE A 59 11.75 5.08 12.18
CA ILE A 59 12.67 5.86 11.36
C ILE A 59 12.52 7.36 11.61
N ASN A 60 11.29 7.86 11.49
CA ASN A 60 10.97 9.28 11.52
C ASN A 60 9.67 9.59 12.29
N PRO A 61 9.54 9.15 13.57
CA PRO A 61 8.33 9.35 14.36
C PRO A 61 7.95 10.84 14.53
N GLU A 62 8.94 11.73 14.51
CA GLU A 62 8.73 13.16 14.69
C GLU A 62 7.92 13.77 13.55
N ASP A 63 8.03 13.23 12.34
CA ASP A 63 7.30 13.73 11.17
C ASP A 63 5.78 13.56 11.36
N ALA A 64 5.35 12.57 12.15
CA ALA A 64 3.94 12.40 12.49
C ALA A 64 3.35 13.62 13.22
N LEU A 65 4.16 14.42 13.91
CA LEU A 65 3.71 15.62 14.61
C LEU A 65 3.37 16.79 13.66
N HIS A 66 3.79 16.68 12.42
CA HIS A 66 3.58 17.68 11.37
C HIS A 66 2.37 17.39 10.47
N HIS A 67 1.54 16.40 10.85
CA HIS A 67 0.35 16.07 10.07
C HIS A 67 -0.69 17.20 10.06
N HIS A 68 -1.39 17.33 8.96
CA HIS A 68 -2.54 18.21 8.80
C HIS A 68 -3.85 17.41 8.70
N GLY A 69 -3.97 16.38 9.56
CA GLY A 69 -5.11 15.47 9.64
C GLY A 69 -4.94 14.17 8.84
N ILE A 70 -3.87 14.03 8.05
CA ILE A 70 -3.54 12.78 7.34
C ILE A 70 -2.08 12.42 7.61
N ILE A 71 -1.82 11.14 7.82
CA ILE A 71 -0.47 10.54 7.86
C ILE A 71 -0.48 9.42 6.82
N ALA A 72 0.46 9.45 5.89
CA ALA A 72 0.64 8.38 4.91
C ALA A 72 1.59 7.32 5.43
N ASN A 73 1.22 6.05 5.20
CA ASN A 73 2.07 4.90 5.46
C ASN A 73 2.76 4.48 4.16
N PRO A 74 4.09 4.25 4.15
CA PRO A 74 4.81 3.84 2.96
C PRO A 74 4.35 2.48 2.42
N ASN A 75 4.88 2.12 1.26
CA ASN A 75 4.72 0.78 0.70
C ASN A 75 5.19 -0.31 1.68
N CYS A 76 4.50 -1.45 1.71
CA CYS A 76 4.76 -2.54 2.65
C CYS A 76 6.20 -3.08 2.54
N SER A 77 6.71 -3.27 1.32
CA SER A 77 8.09 -3.74 1.09
C SER A 77 9.11 -2.71 1.55
N THR A 78 8.81 -1.42 1.37
CA THR A 78 9.63 -0.30 1.88
C THR A 78 9.70 -0.35 3.40
N ILE A 79 8.57 -0.47 4.09
CA ILE A 79 8.54 -0.51 5.57
C ILE A 79 9.37 -1.69 6.09
N ILE A 80 9.14 -2.89 5.56
CA ILE A 80 9.89 -4.11 5.96
C ILE A 80 11.39 -3.89 5.80
N THR A 81 11.78 -3.31 4.67
CA THR A 81 13.20 -3.06 4.36
C THR A 81 13.81 -2.01 5.28
N VAL A 82 13.19 -0.83 5.41
CA VAL A 82 13.78 0.27 6.18
C VAL A 82 13.83 -0.01 7.67
N VAL A 83 12.85 -0.71 8.23
CA VAL A 83 12.87 -1.13 9.63
C VAL A 83 14.01 -2.11 9.91
N ALA A 84 14.22 -3.10 9.02
CA ALA A 84 15.35 -4.04 9.15
C ALA A 84 16.70 -3.33 9.01
N VAL A 85 16.81 -2.43 8.03
CA VAL A 85 18.06 -1.69 7.73
C VAL A 85 18.36 -0.64 8.80
N ALA A 86 17.36 -0.05 9.46
CA ALA A 86 17.54 0.91 10.54
C ALA A 86 18.36 0.35 11.71
N ALA A 87 18.18 -0.93 12.01
CA ALA A 87 18.98 -1.60 13.04
C ALA A 87 20.47 -1.65 12.66
N LEU A 88 20.79 -1.90 11.39
CA LEU A 88 22.16 -1.92 10.87
C LEU A 88 22.78 -0.53 10.83
N ARG A 89 22.00 0.50 10.49
CA ARG A 89 22.45 1.90 10.45
C ARG A 89 22.99 2.39 11.80
N ARG A 90 22.54 1.82 12.91
CA ARG A 90 23.07 2.12 14.26
C ARG A 90 24.49 1.64 14.45
N LEU A 91 24.92 0.65 13.67
CA LEU A 91 26.26 0.05 13.76
C LEU A 91 27.23 0.66 12.74
N SER A 92 26.74 1.00 11.55
CA SER A 92 27.55 1.55 10.46
C SER A 92 26.69 2.36 9.49
N PRO A 93 27.23 3.45 8.89
CA PRO A 93 26.56 4.15 7.81
C PRO A 93 26.28 3.22 6.62
N ILE A 94 25.09 3.31 6.05
CA ILE A 94 24.73 2.60 4.82
C ILE A 94 24.90 3.56 3.67
N THR A 95 25.75 3.23 2.71
CA THR A 95 26.10 4.07 1.57
C THR A 95 25.37 3.69 0.29
N SER A 96 24.94 2.45 0.18
CA SER A 96 24.14 1.97 -0.95
C SER A 96 23.36 0.71 -0.55
N MET A 97 22.27 0.46 -1.24
CA MET A 97 21.45 -0.73 -1.05
C MET A 97 20.92 -1.20 -2.42
N VAL A 98 20.94 -2.51 -2.63
CA VAL A 98 20.24 -3.16 -3.75
C VAL A 98 19.22 -4.09 -3.14
N ALA A 99 17.95 -3.93 -3.52
CA ALA A 99 16.85 -4.74 -3.02
C ALA A 99 16.19 -5.49 -4.18
N ALA A 100 15.85 -6.76 -3.93
CA ALA A 100 15.01 -7.56 -4.80
C ALA A 100 13.92 -8.21 -3.94
N THR A 101 12.66 -7.99 -4.29
CA THR A 101 11.51 -8.48 -3.52
C THR A 101 10.71 -9.50 -4.30
N TYR A 102 10.15 -10.48 -3.59
CA TYR A 102 9.16 -11.41 -4.11
C TYR A 102 7.87 -11.19 -3.35
N GLN A 103 6.86 -10.66 -4.05
CA GLN A 103 5.60 -10.26 -3.44
C GLN A 103 4.47 -11.20 -3.86
N ALA A 104 3.57 -11.49 -2.92
CA ALA A 104 2.44 -12.37 -3.16
C ALA A 104 1.30 -11.64 -3.89
N VAL A 105 0.45 -12.39 -4.55
CA VAL A 105 -0.74 -11.91 -5.28
C VAL A 105 -1.74 -11.15 -4.40
N SER A 106 -1.72 -11.38 -3.08
CA SER A 106 -2.57 -10.67 -2.12
C SER A 106 -2.34 -9.16 -2.07
N GLY A 107 -1.16 -8.68 -2.51
CA GLY A 107 -0.88 -7.26 -2.67
C GLY A 107 -1.78 -6.55 -3.68
N ALA A 108 -2.36 -7.29 -4.64
CA ALA A 108 -3.34 -6.78 -5.60
C ALA A 108 -4.79 -6.75 -5.04
N GLY A 109 -4.95 -6.83 -3.72
CA GLY A 109 -6.27 -6.88 -3.07
C GLY A 109 -6.90 -8.28 -3.10
N ALA A 110 -8.16 -8.36 -2.71
CA ALA A 110 -8.88 -9.64 -2.59
C ALA A 110 -9.01 -10.40 -3.92
N GLY A 111 -8.99 -9.70 -5.04
CA GLY A 111 -9.08 -10.31 -6.37
C GLY A 111 -7.83 -11.10 -6.78
N GLY A 112 -6.64 -10.71 -6.31
CA GLY A 112 -5.39 -11.37 -6.68
C GLY A 112 -5.36 -12.87 -6.35
N PRO A 113 -5.63 -13.29 -5.11
CA PRO A 113 -5.74 -14.71 -4.77
C PRO A 113 -6.84 -15.45 -5.55
N VAL A 114 -7.98 -14.82 -5.78
CA VAL A 114 -9.09 -15.42 -6.54
C VAL A 114 -8.69 -15.68 -7.99
N GLU A 115 -8.01 -14.73 -8.64
CA GLU A 115 -7.51 -14.93 -10.00
C GLU A 115 -6.45 -16.03 -10.05
N LEU A 116 -5.50 -16.07 -9.12
CA LEU A 116 -4.51 -17.14 -9.05
C LEU A 116 -5.16 -18.53 -8.93
N GLU A 117 -6.15 -18.68 -8.05
CA GLU A 117 -6.88 -19.94 -7.87
C GLU A 117 -7.62 -20.36 -9.16
N ALA A 118 -8.31 -19.42 -9.81
CA ALA A 118 -9.02 -19.65 -11.06
C ALA A 118 -8.07 -20.06 -12.20
N GLU A 119 -6.90 -19.40 -12.31
CA GLU A 119 -5.89 -19.75 -13.29
C GLU A 119 -5.29 -21.15 -13.05
N VAL A 120 -4.99 -21.50 -11.80
CA VAL A 120 -4.50 -22.84 -11.44
C VAL A 120 -5.53 -23.90 -11.81
N GLU A 121 -6.83 -23.64 -11.56
CA GLU A 121 -7.91 -24.57 -11.91
C GLU A 121 -8.04 -24.73 -13.42
N ALA A 122 -8.01 -23.63 -14.19
CA ALA A 122 -8.06 -23.66 -15.64
C ALA A 122 -6.88 -24.47 -16.24
N LEU A 123 -5.66 -24.23 -15.75
CA LEU A 123 -4.48 -24.97 -16.17
C LEU A 123 -4.59 -26.48 -15.87
N TYR A 124 -5.13 -26.83 -14.70
CA TYR A 124 -5.35 -28.22 -14.32
C TYR A 124 -6.36 -28.91 -15.24
N LYS A 125 -7.39 -28.19 -15.71
CA LYS A 125 -8.40 -28.70 -16.66
C LYS A 125 -7.93 -28.67 -18.12
N GLY A 126 -6.80 -28.05 -18.43
CA GLY A 126 -6.33 -27.82 -19.79
C GLY A 126 -7.13 -26.74 -20.54
N GLU A 127 -7.75 -25.84 -19.79
CA GLU A 127 -8.51 -24.70 -20.30
C GLU A 127 -7.60 -23.48 -20.50
N PRO A 128 -7.96 -22.53 -21.38
CA PRO A 128 -7.19 -21.31 -21.57
C PRO A 128 -7.30 -20.39 -20.35
N VAL A 129 -6.16 -19.86 -19.92
CA VAL A 129 -6.08 -18.84 -18.86
C VAL A 129 -6.42 -17.47 -19.44
N GLN A 130 -7.21 -16.69 -18.71
CA GLN A 130 -7.58 -15.30 -19.05
C GLN A 130 -7.30 -14.38 -17.85
N PRO A 131 -6.13 -13.73 -17.80
CA PRO A 131 -5.81 -12.76 -16.75
C PRO A 131 -6.73 -11.53 -16.82
N HIS A 132 -7.13 -11.03 -15.66
CA HIS A 132 -7.99 -9.84 -15.53
C HIS A 132 -7.40 -8.78 -14.58
N ILE A 133 -6.77 -9.22 -13.50
CA ILE A 133 -6.15 -8.37 -12.49
C ILE A 133 -4.68 -8.16 -12.81
N PHE A 134 -4.01 -9.24 -13.21
CA PHE A 134 -2.61 -9.18 -13.62
C PHE A 134 -2.48 -8.99 -15.13
N PRO A 135 -1.40 -8.33 -15.61
CA PRO A 135 -1.20 -8.12 -17.05
C PRO A 135 -0.89 -9.42 -17.83
N TYR A 136 -0.51 -10.47 -17.12
CA TYR A 136 -0.17 -11.79 -17.66
C TYR A 136 -0.62 -12.86 -16.69
N GLN A 137 -0.70 -14.12 -17.16
CA GLN A 137 -0.90 -15.27 -16.29
C GLN A 137 0.06 -15.20 -15.09
N ILE A 138 -0.49 -15.27 -13.88
CA ILE A 138 0.28 -15.28 -12.65
C ILE A 138 0.52 -16.69 -12.11
N ALA A 139 -0.38 -17.64 -12.41
CA ALA A 139 -0.19 -19.03 -11.98
C ALA A 139 1.10 -19.60 -12.57
N TYR A 140 1.98 -20.11 -11.68
CA TYR A 140 3.32 -20.64 -12.02
C TYR A 140 4.23 -19.64 -12.75
N ASN A 141 4.07 -18.36 -12.48
CA ASN A 141 4.82 -17.30 -13.14
C ASN A 141 5.35 -16.28 -12.12
N LEU A 142 6.30 -15.46 -12.58
CA LEU A 142 6.78 -14.25 -11.89
C LEU A 142 6.63 -13.08 -12.86
N ILE A 143 5.94 -12.04 -12.44
CA ILE A 143 5.77 -10.82 -13.22
C ILE A 143 6.72 -9.76 -12.63
N PRO A 144 7.82 -9.41 -13.35
CA PRO A 144 8.84 -8.51 -12.81
C PRO A 144 8.43 -7.04 -12.94
N LYS A 145 7.16 -6.73 -12.68
CA LYS A 145 6.62 -5.38 -12.76
C LYS A 145 5.34 -5.30 -11.93
N ILE A 146 5.29 -4.34 -11.00
CA ILE A 146 4.12 -4.01 -10.19
C ILE A 146 3.74 -2.56 -10.46
N GLY A 147 2.46 -2.28 -10.62
CA GLY A 147 1.94 -0.95 -10.88
C GLY A 147 2.07 -0.46 -12.31
N SER A 148 1.69 0.78 -12.53
CA SER A 148 1.75 1.47 -13.83
C SER A 148 3.04 2.27 -13.96
N PRO A 149 3.50 2.59 -15.18
CA PRO A 149 4.58 3.56 -15.35
C PRO A 149 4.26 4.88 -14.64
N SER A 150 5.22 5.39 -13.90
CA SER A 150 5.11 6.61 -13.11
C SER A 150 6.22 7.59 -13.50
N TYR A 151 6.98 8.10 -12.53
CA TYR A 151 8.03 9.08 -12.76
C TYR A 151 9.30 8.43 -13.32
N GLU A 152 9.85 8.99 -14.38
CA GLU A 152 11.02 8.47 -15.12
C GLU A 152 10.79 7.00 -15.53
N ASP A 153 11.67 6.09 -15.16
CA ASP A 153 11.57 4.66 -15.47
C ASP A 153 11.00 3.82 -14.31
N TYR A 154 10.47 4.48 -13.27
CA TYR A 154 9.87 3.82 -12.11
C TYR A 154 8.39 3.47 -12.33
N THR A 155 7.91 2.49 -11.60
CA THR A 155 6.47 2.19 -11.52
C THR A 155 5.84 2.94 -10.35
N SER A 156 4.50 2.98 -10.32
CA SER A 156 3.76 3.58 -9.20
C SER A 156 3.95 2.84 -7.87
N GLU A 157 4.50 1.63 -7.90
CA GLU A 157 4.82 0.82 -6.73
C GLU A 157 6.21 1.17 -6.16
N GLU A 158 7.16 1.51 -7.01
CA GLU A 158 8.53 1.86 -6.66
C GLU A 158 8.65 3.28 -6.13
#